data_aba0ea37c967ee2d38dcda2fd4c4d590
#
_entry.id   aba0ea37c967ee2d38dcda2fd4c4d590
#
_cell.length_a   1.000
_cell.length_b   1.000
_cell.length_c   1.000
_cell.angle_alpha   90.00
_cell.angle_beta   90.00
_cell.angle_gamma   90.00
#
_symmetry.space_group_name_H-M   'P 1'
#
loop_
_entity.id
_entity.type
_entity.pdbx_description
1 polymer ?
#
loop_
_entity_poly.entity_id
_entity_poly.type
_entity_poly.pdbx_seq_one_letter_code
_entity_poly.pdbx_strand_id
1 'polypeptide(L)'
;MAEIKAAQSAGFCFGVDRAVKLVYEELEKNSGKVATLGPIIHNKDVVDDLKNKGVRIVDDLVCLEKGEKAVIRSHGVGRDVYEYLESNGIPYIDATCPFVSRIHKIVREYAEKGYYILIAGDRNHPEVQGIVGHCGEKNCFVFKDDTELRDFFSKNYTKLEKKLAIVAQTTYNILVWGECLKVIP
;
A
#
# COMPACT_ATOMS: atom_id res chain seq x y z
N MET A 1 -24.13 -38.15 -2.43
CA MET A 1 -23.87 -36.78 -2.94
C MET A 1 -22.90 -36.08 -1.97
N ALA A 2 -21.89 -35.39 -2.46
CA ALA A 2 -20.98 -34.65 -1.59
C ALA A 2 -21.71 -33.43 -1.01
N GLU A 3 -21.61 -33.22 0.31
CA GLU A 3 -22.12 -32.00 0.96
C GLU A 3 -21.11 -30.87 0.80
N ILE A 4 -21.52 -29.74 0.23
CA ILE A 4 -20.69 -28.56 0.05
C ILE A 4 -21.13 -27.50 1.08
N LYS A 5 -20.20 -27.08 1.93
CA LYS A 5 -20.43 -26.00 2.91
C LYS A 5 -19.52 -24.81 2.58
N ALA A 6 -20.11 -23.64 2.37
CA ALA A 6 -19.34 -22.40 2.29
C ALA A 6 -18.98 -21.91 3.70
N ALA A 7 -17.76 -21.42 3.88
CA ALA A 7 -17.36 -20.81 5.13
C ALA A 7 -18.14 -19.50 5.36
N GLN A 8 -18.55 -19.23 6.60
CA GLN A 8 -19.26 -17.98 6.92
C GLN A 8 -18.42 -16.73 6.67
N SER A 9 -17.10 -16.85 6.76
CA SER A 9 -16.13 -15.78 6.49
C SER A 9 -15.61 -15.76 5.06
N ALA A 10 -16.26 -16.50 4.12
CA ALA A 10 -15.88 -16.48 2.70
C ALA A 10 -16.14 -15.10 2.11
N GLY A 11 -15.13 -14.53 1.44
CA GLY A 11 -15.23 -13.20 0.81
C GLY A 11 -13.97 -12.38 0.97
N PHE A 12 -14.08 -11.09 0.70
CA PHE A 12 -12.99 -10.16 0.88
C PHE A 12 -12.72 -9.83 2.34
N CYS A 13 -11.47 -9.59 2.69
CA CYS A 13 -11.16 -8.99 3.99
C CYS A 13 -11.75 -7.58 4.09
N PHE A 14 -11.89 -7.07 5.31
CA PHE A 14 -12.47 -5.75 5.58
C PHE A 14 -11.86 -4.62 4.72
N GLY A 15 -10.53 -4.58 4.56
CA GLY A 15 -9.86 -3.52 3.81
C GLY A 15 -10.17 -3.56 2.32
N VAL A 16 -10.22 -4.75 1.74
CA VAL A 16 -10.57 -4.96 0.33
C VAL A 16 -12.06 -4.67 0.08
N ASP A 17 -12.96 -5.19 0.92
CA ASP A 17 -14.39 -4.95 0.82
C ASP A 17 -14.71 -3.45 0.89
N ARG A 18 -14.11 -2.74 1.85
CA ARG A 18 -14.23 -1.28 1.97
C ARG A 18 -13.78 -0.56 0.70
N ALA A 19 -12.60 -0.91 0.17
CA ALA A 19 -12.05 -0.25 -1.00
C ALA A 19 -12.94 -0.42 -2.24
N VAL A 20 -13.44 -1.63 -2.45
CA VAL A 20 -14.36 -1.94 -3.55
C VAL A 20 -15.68 -1.18 -3.39
N LYS A 21 -16.29 -1.18 -2.21
CA LYS A 21 -17.54 -0.45 -1.94
C LYS A 21 -17.41 1.04 -2.20
N LEU A 22 -16.31 1.67 -1.79
CA LEU A 22 -16.08 3.09 -2.02
C LEU A 22 -16.09 3.46 -3.51
N VAL A 23 -15.54 2.60 -4.38
CA VAL A 23 -15.59 2.84 -5.84
C VAL A 23 -17.00 2.71 -6.37
N TYR A 24 -17.75 1.67 -5.97
CA TYR A 24 -19.15 1.51 -6.42
C TYR A 24 -20.04 2.66 -5.93
N GLU A 25 -19.92 3.07 -4.69
CA GLU A 25 -20.66 4.22 -4.15
C GLU A 25 -20.35 5.52 -4.89
N GLU A 26 -19.11 5.68 -5.33
CA GLU A 26 -18.72 6.88 -6.07
C GLU A 26 -19.25 6.85 -7.52
N LEU A 27 -19.27 5.68 -8.16
CA LEU A 27 -19.88 5.51 -9.47
C LEU A 27 -21.37 5.87 -9.47
N GLU A 28 -22.09 5.48 -8.41
CA GLU A 28 -23.51 5.82 -8.25
C GLU A 28 -23.74 7.34 -8.13
N LYS A 29 -22.81 8.06 -7.49
CA LYS A 29 -22.91 9.52 -7.28
C LYS A 29 -22.50 10.35 -8.50
N ASN A 30 -21.49 9.93 -9.24
CA ASN A 30 -20.76 10.78 -10.19
C ASN A 30 -20.81 10.35 -11.67
N SER A 31 -21.76 9.53 -12.07
CA SER A 31 -22.00 9.22 -13.50
C SER A 31 -20.74 9.00 -14.37
N GLY A 32 -19.72 8.30 -13.84
CA GLY A 32 -18.67 7.74 -14.68
C GLY A 32 -17.35 8.49 -14.81
N LYS A 33 -17.13 9.56 -14.05
CA LYS A 33 -15.83 10.25 -14.06
C LYS A 33 -14.93 9.83 -12.88
N VAL A 34 -14.66 8.53 -12.79
CA VAL A 34 -13.83 7.96 -11.74
C VAL A 34 -12.62 7.27 -12.35
N ALA A 35 -11.44 7.57 -11.85
CA ALA A 35 -10.20 6.89 -12.20
C ALA A 35 -9.51 6.32 -10.96
N THR A 36 -9.10 5.06 -10.98
CA THR A 36 -8.30 4.46 -9.91
C THR A 36 -6.82 4.54 -10.25
N LEU A 37 -6.01 4.87 -9.26
CA LEU A 37 -4.54 4.90 -9.37
C LEU A 37 -4.00 3.47 -9.25
N GLY A 38 -3.86 2.79 -10.38
CA GLY A 38 -3.65 1.36 -10.48
C GLY A 38 -4.89 0.54 -10.13
N PRO A 39 -4.82 -0.81 -10.22
CA PRO A 39 -5.92 -1.69 -9.84
C PRO A 39 -6.31 -1.48 -8.38
N ILE A 40 -7.61 -1.32 -8.10
CA ILE A 40 -8.11 -1.06 -6.74
C ILE A 40 -7.72 -2.17 -5.75
N ILE A 41 -7.69 -3.41 -6.24
CA ILE A 41 -7.29 -4.63 -5.56
C ILE A 41 -6.68 -5.62 -6.57
N HIS A 42 -5.99 -6.65 -6.09
CA HIS A 42 -5.49 -7.75 -6.91
C HIS A 42 -6.59 -8.81 -7.19
N ASN A 43 -7.66 -8.40 -7.89
CA ASN A 43 -8.70 -9.30 -8.34
C ASN A 43 -9.17 -8.87 -9.74
N LYS A 44 -8.88 -9.71 -10.74
CA LYS A 44 -9.16 -9.39 -12.13
C LYS A 44 -10.65 -9.19 -12.42
N ASP A 45 -11.50 -10.04 -11.85
CA ASP A 45 -12.95 -10.00 -12.11
C ASP A 45 -13.57 -8.68 -11.60
N VAL A 46 -13.15 -8.23 -10.41
CA VAL A 46 -13.57 -6.93 -9.86
C VAL A 46 -13.05 -5.78 -10.70
N VAL A 47 -11.79 -5.84 -11.12
CA VAL A 47 -11.17 -4.81 -11.96
C VAL A 47 -11.86 -4.71 -13.31
N ASP A 48 -12.19 -5.84 -13.94
CA ASP A 48 -12.88 -5.87 -15.22
C ASP A 48 -14.34 -5.41 -15.09
N ASP A 49 -15.05 -5.76 -14.00
CA ASP A 49 -16.40 -5.24 -13.74
C ASP A 49 -16.40 -3.70 -13.56
N LEU A 50 -15.46 -3.17 -12.81
CA LEU A 50 -15.32 -1.72 -12.65
C LEU A 50 -15.02 -1.01 -13.97
N LYS A 51 -14.15 -1.57 -14.82
CA LYS A 51 -13.90 -1.04 -16.18
C LYS A 51 -15.16 -1.04 -17.02
N ASN A 52 -15.93 -2.12 -17.00
CA ASN A 52 -17.20 -2.21 -17.73
C ASN A 52 -18.24 -1.19 -17.26
N LYS A 53 -18.13 -0.73 -16.01
CA LYS A 53 -18.95 0.34 -15.42
C LYS A 53 -18.38 1.74 -15.65
N GLY A 54 -17.30 1.87 -16.43
CA GLY A 54 -16.72 3.15 -16.81
C GLY A 54 -15.61 3.67 -15.89
N VAL A 55 -15.12 2.89 -14.92
CA VAL A 55 -13.93 3.26 -14.14
C VAL A 55 -12.70 3.14 -15.03
N ARG A 56 -11.93 4.21 -15.12
CA ARG A 56 -10.62 4.18 -15.74
C ARG A 56 -9.57 3.70 -14.72
N ILE A 57 -8.62 2.92 -15.19
CA ILE A 57 -7.45 2.56 -14.38
C ILE A 57 -6.25 3.24 -14.99
N VAL A 58 -5.59 4.08 -14.23
CA VAL A 58 -4.43 4.85 -14.68
C VAL A 58 -3.21 4.48 -13.82
N ASP A 59 -2.07 4.33 -14.46
CA ASP A 59 -0.82 3.99 -13.78
C ASP A 59 -0.04 5.25 -13.36
N ASP A 60 -0.37 6.39 -13.96
CA ASP A 60 0.29 7.67 -13.69
C ASP A 60 -0.75 8.78 -13.48
N LEU A 61 -0.43 9.71 -12.57
CA LEU A 61 -1.25 10.87 -12.24
C LEU A 61 -1.50 11.79 -13.45
N VAL A 62 -0.53 11.88 -14.35
CA VAL A 62 -0.64 12.70 -15.57
C VAL A 62 -1.69 12.16 -16.56
N CYS A 63 -2.11 10.91 -16.40
CA CYS A 63 -3.17 10.30 -17.18
C CYS A 63 -4.58 10.64 -16.68
N LEU A 64 -4.71 11.35 -15.56
CA LEU A 64 -6.01 11.81 -15.07
C LEU A 64 -6.58 12.89 -15.99
N GLU A 65 -7.85 12.74 -16.32
CA GLU A 65 -8.57 13.69 -17.18
C GLU A 65 -9.23 14.79 -16.34
N LYS A 66 -9.47 15.93 -16.98
CA LYS A 66 -10.13 17.05 -16.31
C LYS A 66 -11.54 16.66 -15.84
N GLY A 67 -11.78 16.81 -14.55
CA GLY A 67 -13.05 16.53 -13.89
C GLY A 67 -13.21 15.08 -13.45
N GLU A 68 -12.19 14.24 -13.59
CA GLU A 68 -12.15 12.94 -12.94
C GLU A 68 -11.89 13.08 -11.44
N LYS A 69 -12.48 12.18 -10.68
CA LYS A 69 -12.14 11.94 -9.27
C LYS A 69 -11.18 10.76 -9.19
N ALA A 70 -10.02 10.97 -8.59
CA ALA A 70 -9.05 9.92 -8.37
C ALA A 70 -9.47 9.02 -7.20
N VAL A 71 -9.24 7.71 -7.31
CA VAL A 71 -9.37 6.78 -6.18
C VAL A 71 -8.02 6.13 -5.89
N ILE A 72 -7.52 6.36 -4.69
CA ILE A 72 -6.31 5.72 -4.20
C ILE A 72 -6.65 4.28 -3.83
N ARG A 73 -5.91 3.33 -4.39
CA ARG A 73 -6.12 1.88 -4.21
C ARG A 73 -5.91 1.41 -2.75
N SER A 74 -6.39 0.20 -2.44
CA SER A 74 -6.27 -0.39 -1.10
C SER A 74 -4.84 -0.51 -0.54
N HIS A 75 -3.85 -0.60 -1.40
CA HIS A 75 -2.42 -0.66 -1.04
C HIS A 75 -1.83 0.69 -0.61
N GLY A 76 -2.58 1.77 -0.80
CA GLY A 76 -2.08 3.12 -0.60
C GLY A 76 -1.09 3.58 -1.67
N VAL A 77 -0.58 4.78 -1.48
CA VAL A 77 0.39 5.44 -2.36
C VAL A 77 1.40 6.22 -1.52
N GLY A 78 2.49 6.68 -2.14
CA GLY A 78 3.45 7.56 -1.50
C GLY A 78 2.86 8.95 -1.20
N ARG A 79 3.54 9.70 -0.38
CA ARG A 79 3.14 11.05 0.04
C ARG A 79 3.11 12.05 -1.12
N ASP A 80 4.01 11.90 -2.07
CA ASP A 80 4.10 12.68 -3.30
C ASP A 80 2.81 12.66 -4.13
N VAL A 81 2.10 11.52 -4.12
CA VAL A 81 0.81 11.37 -4.82
C VAL A 81 -0.25 12.27 -4.18
N TYR A 82 -0.34 12.29 -2.84
CA TYR A 82 -1.28 13.17 -2.14
C TYR A 82 -0.95 14.64 -2.41
N GLU A 83 0.33 15.01 -2.30
CA GLU A 83 0.80 16.36 -2.57
C GLU A 83 0.47 16.82 -4.00
N TYR A 84 0.61 15.92 -4.98
CA TYR A 84 0.23 16.22 -6.36
C TYR A 84 -1.27 16.43 -6.52
N LEU A 85 -2.11 15.54 -5.98
CA LEU A 85 -3.56 15.65 -6.07
C LEU A 85 -4.06 16.95 -5.41
N GLU A 86 -3.57 17.28 -4.23
CA GLU A 86 -3.92 18.50 -3.50
C GLU A 86 -3.46 19.77 -4.22
N SER A 87 -2.21 19.81 -4.69
CA SER A 87 -1.64 20.97 -5.36
C SER A 87 -2.32 21.28 -6.71
N ASN A 88 -2.86 20.25 -7.38
CA ASN A 88 -3.59 20.40 -8.64
C ASN A 88 -5.10 20.50 -8.46
N GLY A 89 -5.61 20.51 -7.22
CA GLY A 89 -7.03 20.59 -6.93
C GLY A 89 -7.84 19.41 -7.48
N ILE A 90 -7.22 18.23 -7.60
CA ILE A 90 -7.85 17.01 -8.10
C ILE A 90 -8.61 16.36 -6.95
N PRO A 91 -9.95 16.22 -7.04
CA PRO A 91 -10.71 15.55 -5.99
C PRO A 91 -10.34 14.07 -5.93
N TYR A 92 -10.18 13.53 -4.73
CA TYR A 92 -9.85 12.13 -4.57
C TYR A 92 -10.59 11.45 -3.41
N ILE A 93 -10.65 10.11 -3.49
CA ILE A 93 -11.11 9.22 -2.42
C ILE A 93 -9.93 8.35 -2.02
N ASP A 94 -9.64 8.31 -0.74
CA ASP A 94 -8.62 7.42 -0.20
C ASP A 94 -9.24 6.08 0.23
N ALA A 95 -9.08 5.06 -0.62
CA ALA A 95 -9.50 3.70 -0.34
C ALA A 95 -8.38 2.85 0.31
N THR A 96 -7.28 3.46 0.73
CA THR A 96 -6.19 2.76 1.44
C THR A 96 -6.74 1.95 2.60
N CYS A 97 -6.32 0.70 2.70
CA CYS A 97 -6.67 -0.16 3.82
C CYS A 97 -6.23 0.49 5.16
N PRO A 98 -7.09 0.54 6.19
CA PRO A 98 -6.72 1.15 7.48
C PRO A 98 -5.46 0.58 8.13
N PHE A 99 -5.17 -0.71 7.92
CA PHE A 99 -3.93 -1.33 8.39
C PHE A 99 -2.70 -0.77 7.67
N VAL A 100 -2.80 -0.57 6.36
CA VAL A 100 -1.73 0.06 5.55
C VAL A 100 -1.56 1.53 5.94
N SER A 101 -2.66 2.28 6.08
CA SER A 101 -2.61 3.69 6.53
C SER A 101 -1.94 3.83 7.90
N ARG A 102 -2.14 2.85 8.80
CA ARG A 102 -1.46 2.83 10.09
C ARG A 102 0.05 2.67 9.94
N ILE A 103 0.49 1.78 9.04
CA ILE A 103 1.93 1.61 8.75
C ILE A 103 2.51 2.91 8.17
N HIS A 104 1.83 3.53 7.20
CA HIS A 104 2.23 4.82 6.63
C HIS A 104 2.43 5.90 7.70
N LYS A 105 1.49 5.99 8.65
CA LYS A 105 1.59 6.93 9.78
C LYS A 105 2.81 6.64 10.65
N ILE A 106 3.02 5.37 11.00
CA ILE A 106 4.15 4.93 11.84
C ILE A 106 5.49 5.27 11.16
N VAL A 107 5.69 4.86 9.91
CA VAL A 107 6.97 5.08 9.23
C VAL A 107 7.27 6.56 9.04
N ARG A 108 6.25 7.38 8.73
CA ARG A 108 6.40 8.83 8.65
C ARG A 108 6.82 9.43 9.98
N GLU A 109 6.11 9.11 11.07
CA GLU A 109 6.40 9.62 12.41
C GLU A 109 7.83 9.28 12.86
N TYR A 110 8.27 8.03 12.64
CA TYR A 110 9.61 7.60 13.03
C TYR A 110 10.69 8.18 12.12
N ALA A 111 10.44 8.32 10.83
CA ALA A 111 11.37 8.99 9.91
C ALA A 111 11.56 10.47 10.28
N GLU A 112 10.48 11.19 10.64
CA GLU A 112 10.52 12.56 11.13
C GLU A 112 11.31 12.71 12.44
N LYS A 113 11.30 11.67 13.28
CA LYS A 113 12.13 11.57 14.50
C LYS A 113 13.59 11.16 14.23
N GLY A 114 13.98 11.02 12.96
CA GLY A 114 15.34 10.68 12.55
C GLY A 114 15.69 9.20 12.61
N TYR A 115 14.72 8.31 12.77
CA TYR A 115 14.95 6.86 12.69
C TYR A 115 15.22 6.43 11.25
N TYR A 116 16.01 5.38 11.09
CA TYR A 116 16.14 4.66 9.84
C TYR A 116 15.13 3.50 9.82
N ILE A 117 14.36 3.38 8.73
CA ILE A 117 13.24 2.44 8.66
C ILE A 117 13.66 1.17 7.93
N LEU A 118 13.47 0.03 8.57
CA LEU A 118 13.64 -1.30 7.98
C LEU A 118 12.26 -1.82 7.58
N ILE A 119 12.08 -2.18 6.31
CA ILE A 119 10.80 -2.58 5.75
C ILE A 119 10.90 -4.01 5.24
N ALA A 120 10.24 -4.95 5.93
CA ALA A 120 10.12 -6.34 5.47
C ALA A 120 9.04 -6.45 4.39
N GLY A 121 9.41 -6.83 3.17
CA GLY A 121 8.45 -6.94 2.06
C GLY A 121 9.12 -7.05 0.69
N ASP A 122 8.29 -7.13 -0.33
CA ASP A 122 8.74 -7.07 -1.73
C ASP A 122 8.83 -5.60 -2.18
N ARG A 123 10.04 -5.15 -2.54
CA ARG A 123 10.30 -3.78 -3.02
C ARG A 123 9.41 -3.36 -4.20
N ASN A 124 9.01 -4.31 -5.03
CA ASN A 124 8.19 -4.03 -6.20
C ASN A 124 6.69 -4.05 -5.90
N HIS A 125 6.29 -4.48 -4.70
CA HIS A 125 4.90 -4.51 -4.32
C HIS A 125 4.35 -3.09 -4.06
N PRO A 126 3.16 -2.74 -4.59
CA PRO A 126 2.58 -1.41 -4.43
C PRO A 126 2.47 -0.90 -2.99
N GLU A 127 2.15 -1.78 -2.03
CA GLU A 127 2.09 -1.43 -0.61
C GLU A 127 3.46 -0.99 -0.09
N VAL A 128 4.53 -1.72 -0.44
CA VAL A 128 5.89 -1.40 -0.01
C VAL A 128 6.37 -0.10 -0.64
N GLN A 129 6.05 0.14 -1.92
CA GLN A 129 6.33 1.43 -2.58
C GLN A 129 5.63 2.59 -1.86
N GLY A 130 4.37 2.42 -1.46
CA GLY A 130 3.65 3.38 -0.64
C GLY A 130 4.35 3.64 0.70
N ILE A 131 4.76 2.60 1.42
CA ILE A 131 5.49 2.71 2.70
C ILE A 131 6.80 3.50 2.51
N VAL A 132 7.60 3.18 1.47
CA VAL A 132 8.84 3.89 1.13
C VAL A 132 8.56 5.37 0.84
N GLY A 133 7.49 5.68 0.09
CA GLY A 133 7.08 7.05 -0.20
C GLY A 133 6.70 7.88 1.04
N HIS A 134 6.35 7.23 2.16
CA HIS A 134 6.05 7.92 3.43
C HIS A 134 7.26 8.16 4.32
N CYS A 135 8.36 7.41 4.18
CA CYS A 135 9.58 7.62 4.96
C CYS A 135 10.74 8.20 4.13
N GLY A 136 10.66 8.13 2.81
CA GLY A 136 11.69 8.55 1.86
C GLY A 136 12.77 7.49 1.64
N GLU A 137 13.15 7.27 0.39
CA GLU A 137 14.10 6.21 -0.02
C GLU A 137 15.44 6.25 0.72
N LYS A 138 15.94 7.46 1.02
CA LYS A 138 17.22 7.65 1.72
C LYS A 138 17.18 7.27 3.20
N ASN A 139 15.98 7.12 3.76
CA ASN A 139 15.75 6.86 5.18
C ASN A 139 15.28 5.43 5.45
N CYS A 140 15.27 4.54 4.45
CA CYS A 140 14.80 3.18 4.63
C CYS A 140 15.61 2.15 3.86
N PHE A 141 15.47 0.91 4.28
CA PHE A 141 15.95 -0.28 3.59
C PHE A 141 14.83 -1.31 3.52
N VAL A 142 14.52 -1.78 2.31
CA VAL A 142 13.56 -2.86 2.08
C VAL A 142 14.32 -4.16 1.95
N PHE A 143 13.87 -5.17 2.66
CA PHE A 143 14.43 -6.53 2.64
C PHE A 143 13.32 -7.58 2.55
N LYS A 144 13.63 -8.72 1.91
CA LYS A 144 12.66 -9.80 1.68
C LYS A 144 12.74 -10.93 2.71
N ASP A 145 13.90 -11.10 3.38
CA ASP A 145 14.16 -12.20 4.32
C ASP A 145 15.29 -11.85 5.31
N ASP A 146 15.52 -12.76 6.24
CA ASP A 146 16.58 -12.63 7.26
C ASP A 146 17.99 -12.60 6.66
N THR A 147 18.21 -13.23 5.49
CA THR A 147 19.50 -13.22 4.80
C THR A 147 19.86 -11.82 4.32
N GLU A 148 18.92 -11.14 3.64
CA GLU A 148 19.14 -9.75 3.21
C GLU A 148 19.29 -8.81 4.41
N LEU A 149 18.57 -9.06 5.50
CA LEU A 149 18.67 -8.25 6.72
C LEU A 149 20.03 -8.45 7.42
N ARG A 150 20.56 -9.69 7.49
CA ARG A 150 21.92 -9.96 8.00
C ARG A 150 22.99 -9.26 7.17
N ASP A 151 22.86 -9.35 5.86
CA ASP A 151 23.79 -8.69 4.93
C ASP A 151 23.78 -7.17 5.10
N PHE A 152 22.61 -6.57 5.28
CA PHE A 152 22.47 -5.16 5.61
C PHE A 152 23.21 -4.80 6.90
N PHE A 153 23.00 -5.52 8.00
CA PHE A 153 23.68 -5.24 9.26
C PHE A 153 25.19 -5.43 9.16
N SER A 154 25.65 -6.48 8.49
CA SER A 154 27.08 -6.73 8.31
C SER A 154 27.82 -5.60 7.60
N LYS A 155 27.15 -4.93 6.65
CA LYS A 155 27.75 -3.86 5.82
C LYS A 155 27.54 -2.45 6.37
N ASN A 156 26.49 -2.22 7.13
CA ASN A 156 26.00 -0.86 7.41
C ASN A 156 25.82 -0.54 8.90
N TYR A 157 25.68 -1.54 9.78
CA TYR A 157 25.26 -1.29 11.16
C TYR A 157 26.19 -0.31 11.92
N THR A 158 27.50 -0.47 11.77
CA THR A 158 28.48 0.41 12.42
C THR A 158 28.50 1.84 11.84
N LYS A 159 27.87 2.03 10.67
CA LYS A 159 27.78 3.34 9.99
C LYS A 159 26.43 4.01 10.23
N LEU A 160 25.46 3.29 10.81
CA LEU A 160 24.15 3.81 11.13
C LEU A 160 24.19 4.47 12.50
N GLU A 161 24.44 5.76 12.54
CA GLU A 161 24.32 6.58 13.76
C GLU A 161 22.84 6.83 14.16
N LYS A 162 21.89 6.16 13.50
CA LYS A 162 20.45 6.38 13.68
C LYS A 162 19.82 5.23 14.46
N LYS A 163 18.78 5.56 15.24
CA LYS A 163 17.87 4.56 15.80
C LYS A 163 17.12 3.86 14.68
N LEU A 164 16.76 2.60 14.87
CA LEU A 164 16.06 1.78 13.90
C LEU A 164 14.58 1.63 14.27
N ALA A 165 13.70 1.66 13.28
CA ALA A 165 12.34 1.19 13.39
C ALA A 165 12.09 0.15 12.30
N ILE A 166 11.36 -0.92 12.62
CA ILE A 166 11.09 -2.01 11.70
C ILE A 166 9.59 -2.17 11.51
N VAL A 167 9.17 -2.33 10.26
CA VAL A 167 7.79 -2.62 9.87
C VAL A 167 7.75 -3.73 8.83
N ALA A 168 6.58 -4.32 8.62
CA ALA A 168 6.37 -5.34 7.60
C ALA A 168 5.19 -4.98 6.70
N GLN A 169 5.27 -5.38 5.44
CA GLN A 169 4.11 -5.45 4.55
C GLN A 169 2.99 -6.26 5.19
N THR A 170 1.73 -5.84 5.05
CA THR A 170 0.59 -6.47 5.75
C THR A 170 0.40 -7.95 5.43
N THR A 171 0.83 -8.37 4.24
CA THR A 171 0.76 -9.76 3.78
C THR A 171 2.09 -10.51 3.93
N TYR A 172 3.04 -9.96 4.68
CA TYR A 172 4.34 -10.61 4.87
C TYR A 172 4.21 -11.92 5.63
N ASN A 173 5.06 -12.91 5.28
CA ASN A 173 5.00 -14.23 5.90
C ASN A 173 5.46 -14.17 7.36
N ILE A 174 4.57 -14.61 8.27
CA ILE A 174 4.83 -14.56 9.72
C ILE A 174 6.02 -15.41 10.19
N LEU A 175 6.30 -16.53 9.51
CA LEU A 175 7.45 -17.37 9.84
C LEU A 175 8.76 -16.69 9.45
N VAL A 176 8.81 -16.13 8.24
CA VAL A 176 9.97 -15.35 7.78
C VAL A 176 10.18 -14.11 8.67
N TRP A 177 9.10 -13.44 9.07
CA TRP A 177 9.14 -12.34 10.01
C TRP A 177 9.81 -12.75 11.33
N GLY A 178 9.43 -13.91 11.88
CA GLY A 178 10.02 -14.46 13.10
C GLY A 178 11.54 -14.68 12.98
N GLU A 179 12.03 -15.15 11.82
CA GLU A 179 13.47 -15.30 11.58
C GLU A 179 14.18 -13.94 11.45
N CYS A 180 13.55 -12.98 10.77
CA CYS A 180 14.09 -11.63 10.66
C CYS A 180 14.26 -10.96 12.02
N LEU A 181 13.31 -11.13 12.95
CA LEU A 181 13.40 -10.54 14.29
C LEU A 181 14.58 -11.08 15.11
N LYS A 182 15.04 -12.32 14.87
CA LYS A 182 16.22 -12.90 15.53
C LYS A 182 17.56 -12.30 15.07
N VAL A 183 17.54 -11.59 13.95
CA VAL A 183 18.74 -10.96 13.34
C VAL A 183 18.97 -9.55 13.91
N ILE A 184 17.94 -8.94 14.47
CA ILE A 184 18.02 -7.57 15.01
C ILE A 184 18.94 -7.58 16.23
N PRO A 185 19.99 -6.75 16.28
CA PRO A 185 20.96 -6.71 17.36
C PRO A 185 20.37 -6.17 18.67
#